data_d302971da32e177fee137a76aee6f2aa
#
_entry.id   d302971da32e177fee137a76aee6f2aa
#
_cell.length_a   1.000
_cell.length_b   1.000
_cell.length_c   1.000
_cell.angle_alpha   90.00
_cell.angle_beta   90.00
_cell.angle_gamma   90.00
#
_symmetry.space_group_name_H-M   'P 1'
#
loop_
_entity.id
_entity.type
_entity.pdbx_description
1 polymer ?
#
loop_
_entity_poly.entity_id
_entity_poly.type
_entity_poly.pdbx_seq_one_letter_code
_entity_poly.pdbx_strand_id
1 'polypeptide(L)'
;PTKNRAVKGSIRVPSMLDGVAQVSAVGQAYNVKPGLSLGRAEFSNYGQTIDFAAPGDQIYSTATTLFYRSGYAVADGTSMATPHVSGVAALIKSVHPELTGAQVIDLMKKQAAANYGRLNAPIDGKEYRGYGFLDALDAVSGGQDQADEAKAGAWVNDAVGWWYRYEDGTYPASTSVQIGGATYRFDARGYMVTGWVREAGQWFFHQASGAQASGWRQVEGTWYYLDPATGAMATGWVFVNGTWYYLSASGAMATGWVRDGSAWYYLTPSGGMAIGWLHEGDSWYYLGSSGAMATGTQQVDGTTYTFGPDGRMR
;
A
#
# COMPACT_ATOMS: atom_id res chain seq x y z
N PRO A 1 -13.33 31.77 6.57
CA PRO A 1 -12.33 30.74 6.72
C PRO A 1 -11.03 31.26 6.13
N THR A 2 -10.11 31.67 7.01
CA THR A 2 -8.76 32.10 6.63
C THR A 2 -8.06 30.86 6.05
N LYS A 3 -7.77 30.89 4.76
CA LYS A 3 -6.89 29.91 4.12
C LYS A 3 -5.56 29.93 4.86
N ASN A 4 -5.32 28.90 5.70
CA ASN A 4 -4.02 28.70 6.32
C ASN A 4 -3.03 28.39 5.19
N ARG A 5 -2.31 29.42 4.78
CA ARG A 5 -1.26 29.31 3.77
C ARG A 5 -0.15 28.46 4.39
N ALA A 6 0.12 27.28 3.80
CA ALA A 6 1.25 26.45 4.18
C ALA A 6 2.53 27.30 4.19
N VAL A 7 3.18 27.42 5.35
CA VAL A 7 4.38 28.26 5.51
C VAL A 7 5.59 27.33 5.53
N LYS A 8 6.47 27.51 4.54
CA LYS A 8 7.77 26.82 4.49
C LYS A 8 8.68 27.36 5.59
N GLY A 9 9.16 26.49 6.47
CA GLY A 9 10.22 26.81 7.42
C GLY A 9 9.81 27.60 8.66
N SER A 10 8.52 27.66 9.02
CA SER A 10 8.13 28.25 10.30
C SER A 10 8.48 27.34 11.47
N ILE A 11 9.19 27.88 12.46
CA ILE A 11 9.49 27.22 13.72
C ILE A 11 8.19 27.08 14.51
N ARG A 12 7.78 25.84 14.82
CA ARG A 12 6.62 25.55 15.66
C ARG A 12 7.08 24.72 16.87
N VAL A 13 7.20 25.36 18.00
CA VAL A 13 7.42 24.70 19.29
C VAL A 13 6.04 24.20 19.78
N PRO A 14 5.88 22.94 20.27
CA PRO A 14 6.93 21.96 20.61
C PRO A 14 7.35 21.01 19.48
N SER A 15 6.72 21.06 18.30
CA SER A 15 6.90 20.04 17.24
C SER A 15 8.34 19.94 16.68
N MET A 16 9.18 20.94 16.90
CA MET A 16 10.58 20.95 16.44
C MET A 16 11.59 20.56 17.52
N LEU A 17 11.12 20.06 18.67
CA LEU A 17 12.00 19.56 19.72
C LEU A 17 12.48 18.14 19.37
N ASP A 18 13.70 17.82 19.78
CA ASP A 18 14.24 16.47 19.66
C ASP A 18 13.34 15.45 20.36
N GLY A 19 13.07 14.33 19.70
CA GLY A 19 12.19 13.28 20.21
C GLY A 19 10.70 13.53 19.98
N VAL A 20 10.33 14.58 19.23
CA VAL A 20 8.96 14.85 18.82
C VAL A 20 8.80 14.61 17.32
N ALA A 21 7.93 13.68 16.93
CA ALA A 21 7.64 13.39 15.53
C ALA A 21 6.78 14.51 14.90
N GLN A 22 7.18 15.00 13.75
CA GLN A 22 6.43 15.97 12.98
C GLN A 22 5.62 15.29 11.86
N VAL A 23 4.33 15.61 11.79
CA VAL A 23 3.39 14.95 10.90
C VAL A 23 2.79 15.94 9.92
N SER A 24 2.85 15.62 8.62
CA SER A 24 2.11 16.31 7.57
C SER A 24 0.76 15.61 7.32
N ALA A 25 -0.19 16.35 6.77
CA ALA A 25 -1.49 15.84 6.38
C ALA A 25 -1.53 15.51 4.88
N VAL A 26 -2.08 14.33 4.58
CA VAL A 26 -2.43 13.93 3.23
C VAL A 26 -3.93 13.75 3.11
N GLY A 27 -4.45 13.91 1.91
CA GLY A 27 -5.86 13.81 1.60
C GLY A 27 -6.09 13.60 0.12
N GLN A 28 -7.35 13.69 -0.31
CA GLN A 28 -7.66 13.75 -1.73
C GLN A 28 -7.03 15.01 -2.31
N ALA A 29 -6.11 14.85 -3.26
CA ALA A 29 -5.54 15.97 -3.95
C ALA A 29 -6.62 16.63 -4.81
N TYR A 30 -6.99 17.88 -4.50
CA TYR A 30 -7.74 18.75 -5.39
C TYR A 30 -6.93 18.94 -6.68
N ASN A 31 -7.45 18.46 -7.82
CA ASN A 31 -6.85 18.49 -9.17
C ASN A 31 -5.97 17.31 -9.58
N VAL A 32 -5.99 16.19 -8.89
CA VAL A 32 -5.45 14.95 -9.44
C VAL A 32 -6.63 14.11 -9.95
N LYS A 33 -6.48 13.55 -11.16
CA LYS A 33 -7.52 12.73 -11.83
C LYS A 33 -8.20 11.76 -10.86
N PRO A 34 -9.52 11.54 -10.98
CA PRO A 34 -10.25 10.60 -10.12
C PRO A 34 -9.61 9.22 -10.14
N GLY A 35 -9.20 8.74 -8.97
CA GLY A 35 -8.55 7.45 -8.79
C GLY A 35 -7.38 7.57 -7.83
N LEU A 36 -7.66 7.57 -6.52
CA LEU A 36 -6.74 7.25 -5.40
C LEU A 36 -5.31 7.82 -5.49
N SER A 37 -5.11 9.09 -5.77
CA SER A 37 -3.85 9.74 -5.45
C SER A 37 -3.98 10.48 -4.14
N LEU A 38 -3.37 9.95 -3.09
CA LEU A 38 -3.14 10.69 -1.86
C LEU A 38 -2.11 11.78 -2.17
N GLY A 39 -2.53 13.03 -2.08
CA GLY A 39 -1.66 14.19 -2.22
C GLY A 39 -1.44 14.87 -0.88
N ARG A 40 -0.50 15.82 -0.82
CA ARG A 40 -0.42 16.73 0.31
C ARG A 40 -1.73 17.50 0.42
N ALA A 41 -2.36 17.48 1.59
CA ALA A 41 -3.52 18.34 1.83
C ALA A 41 -3.11 19.82 1.69
N GLU A 42 -3.94 20.64 1.02
CA GLU A 42 -3.60 22.05 0.68
C GLU A 42 -3.20 22.87 1.92
N PHE A 43 -3.85 22.59 3.05
CA PHE A 43 -3.61 23.24 4.34
C PHE A 43 -2.40 22.71 5.09
N SER A 44 -1.80 21.58 4.66
CA SER A 44 -0.73 20.92 5.42
C SER A 44 0.54 21.73 5.48
N ASN A 45 1.12 21.86 6.66
CA ASN A 45 2.50 22.31 6.83
C ASN A 45 3.45 21.33 6.14
N TYR A 46 4.60 21.84 5.70
CA TYR A 46 5.63 21.06 5.05
C TYR A 46 7.02 21.64 5.35
N GLY A 47 8.05 20.84 5.15
CA GLY A 47 9.44 21.25 5.38
C GLY A 47 10.35 20.03 5.56
N GLN A 48 11.65 20.28 5.65
CA GLN A 48 12.67 19.24 5.77
C GLN A 48 12.62 18.48 7.12
N THR A 49 11.90 19.03 8.09
CA THR A 49 11.75 18.47 9.44
C THR A 49 10.54 17.55 9.59
N ILE A 50 9.73 17.37 8.56
CA ILE A 50 8.63 16.40 8.59
C ILE A 50 9.19 15.00 8.71
N ASP A 51 8.67 14.23 9.69
CA ASP A 51 9.02 12.83 9.89
C ASP A 51 8.06 11.90 9.13
N PHE A 52 6.75 12.14 9.21
CA PHE A 52 5.73 11.25 8.66
C PHE A 52 4.63 12.01 7.93
N ALA A 53 3.96 11.33 7.00
CA ALA A 53 2.71 11.76 6.41
C ALA A 53 1.58 10.81 6.83
N ALA A 54 0.41 11.37 7.16
CA ALA A 54 -0.75 10.57 7.54
C ALA A 54 -2.05 11.22 7.05
N PRO A 55 -3.16 10.46 6.93
CA PRO A 55 -4.46 10.99 6.55
C PRO A 55 -4.89 12.13 7.48
N GLY A 56 -5.24 13.28 6.90
CA GLY A 56 -5.65 14.47 7.66
C GLY A 56 -6.73 15.30 6.99
N ASP A 57 -7.30 14.81 5.88
CA ASP A 57 -8.36 15.43 5.12
C ASP A 57 -9.63 14.59 5.22
N GLN A 58 -10.76 15.23 5.59
CA GLN A 58 -12.06 14.59 5.77
C GLN A 58 -12.07 13.42 6.78
N ILE A 59 -11.37 13.58 7.89
CA ILE A 59 -11.28 12.53 8.90
C ILE A 59 -12.54 12.51 9.77
N TYR A 60 -13.30 11.42 9.66
CA TYR A 60 -14.47 11.16 10.50
C TYR A 60 -14.04 10.53 11.83
N SER A 61 -14.34 11.21 12.94
CA SER A 61 -13.94 10.76 14.27
C SER A 61 -14.94 11.20 15.33
N THR A 62 -14.72 10.70 16.54
CA THR A 62 -15.51 11.13 17.71
C THR A 62 -15.31 12.63 17.99
N ALA A 63 -16.39 13.28 18.35
CA ALA A 63 -16.42 14.70 18.71
C ALA A 63 -17.26 14.91 19.95
N THR A 64 -17.05 16.05 20.63
CA THR A 64 -17.86 16.37 21.81
C THR A 64 -19.35 16.54 21.43
N THR A 65 -20.21 15.90 22.18
CA THR A 65 -21.67 16.06 22.03
C THR A 65 -22.17 17.48 22.37
N LEU A 66 -21.32 18.30 22.96
CA LEU A 66 -21.60 19.70 23.25
C LEU A 66 -21.85 20.52 21.96
N PHE A 67 -21.11 20.18 20.89
CA PHE A 67 -21.21 20.87 19.60
C PHE A 67 -21.78 19.97 18.48
N TYR A 68 -21.65 18.64 18.62
CA TYR A 68 -22.08 17.68 17.62
C TYR A 68 -22.99 16.63 18.25
N ARG A 69 -24.30 16.75 18.02
CA ARG A 69 -25.33 15.87 18.64
C ARG A 69 -25.11 14.37 18.38
N SER A 70 -24.49 14.02 17.26
CA SER A 70 -24.15 12.63 16.89
C SER A 70 -22.98 12.06 17.70
N GLY A 71 -22.21 12.90 18.38
CA GLY A 71 -20.95 12.52 19.00
C GLY A 71 -19.82 12.27 18.00
N TYR A 72 -20.03 12.61 16.72
CA TYR A 72 -19.06 12.45 15.63
C TYR A 72 -19.00 13.69 14.74
N ALA A 73 -17.84 13.95 14.17
CA ALA A 73 -17.64 15.02 13.20
C ALA A 73 -16.60 14.64 12.16
N VAL A 74 -16.63 15.32 11.01
CA VAL A 74 -15.56 15.32 10.02
C VAL A 74 -14.71 16.57 10.24
N ALA A 75 -13.38 16.40 10.24
CA ALA A 75 -12.45 17.50 10.42
C ALA A 75 -11.20 17.32 9.53
N ASP A 76 -10.56 18.46 9.20
CA ASP A 76 -9.38 18.54 8.37
C ASP A 76 -8.23 19.14 9.19
N GLY A 77 -7.02 18.61 9.01
CA GLY A 77 -5.84 19.19 9.66
C GLY A 77 -4.71 18.19 9.89
N THR A 78 -3.50 18.72 10.06
CA THR A 78 -2.37 17.94 10.59
C THR A 78 -2.65 17.42 12.00
N SER A 79 -3.57 18.08 12.74
CA SER A 79 -4.08 17.61 14.03
C SER A 79 -4.88 16.31 13.91
N MET A 80 -5.51 16.02 12.75
CA MET A 80 -6.19 14.78 12.44
C MET A 80 -5.23 13.72 11.91
N ALA A 81 -4.15 14.12 11.27
CA ALA A 81 -3.08 13.22 10.84
C ALA A 81 -2.25 12.68 12.03
N THR A 82 -1.94 13.51 13.00
CA THR A 82 -1.10 13.16 14.17
C THR A 82 -1.61 11.94 14.96
N PRO A 83 -2.90 11.79 15.27
CA PRO A 83 -3.41 10.62 15.99
C PRO A 83 -3.15 9.28 15.29
N HIS A 84 -3.14 9.24 13.95
CA HIS A 84 -2.80 8.02 13.21
C HIS A 84 -1.36 7.59 13.52
N VAL A 85 -0.41 8.53 13.51
CA VAL A 85 0.99 8.27 13.85
C VAL A 85 1.13 7.85 15.31
N SER A 86 0.43 8.53 16.23
CA SER A 86 0.43 8.18 17.65
C SER A 86 -0.17 6.80 17.91
N GLY A 87 -1.22 6.43 17.16
CA GLY A 87 -1.83 5.10 17.21
C GLY A 87 -0.84 4.00 16.81
N VAL A 88 -0.08 4.21 15.72
CA VAL A 88 0.97 3.27 15.30
C VAL A 88 2.07 3.15 16.34
N ALA A 89 2.51 4.27 16.94
CA ALA A 89 3.49 4.25 18.03
C ALA A 89 2.99 3.46 19.25
N ALA A 90 1.70 3.60 19.60
CA ALA A 90 1.09 2.83 20.69
C ALA A 90 1.00 1.34 20.37
N LEU A 91 0.69 0.97 19.12
CA LEU A 91 0.69 -0.42 18.66
C LEU A 91 2.10 -1.03 18.77
N ILE A 92 3.14 -0.34 18.31
CA ILE A 92 4.54 -0.79 18.49
C ILE A 92 4.86 -1.00 19.96
N LYS A 93 4.51 -0.05 20.82
CA LYS A 93 4.75 -0.17 22.27
C LYS A 93 3.98 -1.33 22.92
N SER A 94 2.84 -1.73 22.36
CA SER A 94 2.06 -2.86 22.88
C SER A 94 2.73 -4.21 22.62
N VAL A 95 3.45 -4.35 21.50
CA VAL A 95 4.17 -5.58 21.13
C VAL A 95 5.65 -5.54 21.50
N HIS A 96 6.22 -4.34 21.67
CA HIS A 96 7.60 -4.07 22.07
C HIS A 96 7.65 -3.13 23.28
N PRO A 97 7.19 -3.57 24.47
CA PRO A 97 7.15 -2.72 25.65
C PRO A 97 8.54 -2.27 26.14
N GLU A 98 9.60 -2.96 25.76
CA GLU A 98 11.01 -2.67 26.10
C GLU A 98 11.57 -1.46 25.35
N LEU A 99 11.04 -1.10 24.16
CA LEU A 99 11.59 -0.01 23.35
C LEU A 99 11.37 1.34 24.02
N THR A 100 12.39 2.18 24.01
CA THR A 100 12.27 3.60 24.40
C THR A 100 11.47 4.38 23.34
N GLY A 101 10.96 5.56 23.68
CA GLY A 101 10.25 6.42 22.71
C GLY A 101 11.10 6.75 21.48
N ALA A 102 12.40 7.01 21.65
CA ALA A 102 13.33 7.25 20.55
C ALA A 102 13.45 6.02 19.63
N GLN A 103 13.58 4.83 20.21
CA GLN A 103 13.64 3.58 19.43
C GLN A 103 12.35 3.28 18.69
N VAL A 104 11.18 3.62 19.26
CA VAL A 104 9.89 3.52 18.57
C VAL A 104 9.87 4.45 17.36
N ILE A 105 10.28 5.71 17.50
CA ILE A 105 10.34 6.67 16.40
C ILE A 105 11.32 6.20 15.31
N ASP A 106 12.48 5.68 15.68
CA ASP A 106 13.46 5.15 14.72
C ASP A 106 12.94 3.94 13.95
N LEU A 107 12.24 3.03 14.64
CA LEU A 107 11.56 1.89 13.99
C LEU A 107 10.50 2.38 13.01
N MET A 108 9.65 3.31 13.41
CA MET A 108 8.63 3.92 12.55
C MET A 108 9.27 4.59 11.32
N LYS A 109 10.39 5.29 11.46
CA LYS A 109 11.11 5.92 10.33
C LYS A 109 11.63 4.88 9.35
N LYS A 110 12.17 3.77 9.82
CA LYS A 110 12.62 2.66 8.97
C LYS A 110 11.46 2.03 8.21
N GLN A 111 10.36 1.75 8.88
CA GLN A 111 9.14 1.17 8.26
C GLN A 111 8.52 2.13 7.23
N ALA A 112 8.38 3.41 7.56
CA ALA A 112 7.84 4.40 6.63
C ALA A 112 8.69 4.54 5.36
N ALA A 113 10.03 4.49 5.50
CA ALA A 113 10.95 4.53 4.36
C ALA A 113 10.84 3.28 3.48
N ALA A 114 10.68 2.10 4.08
CA ALA A 114 10.46 0.83 3.36
C ALA A 114 9.11 0.83 2.61
N ASN A 115 8.06 1.38 3.22
CA ASN A 115 6.72 1.45 2.65
C ASN A 115 6.56 2.51 1.55
N TYR A 116 7.54 3.37 1.34
CA TYR A 116 7.42 4.50 0.42
C TYR A 116 7.05 4.11 -1.02
N GLY A 117 7.64 3.05 -1.56
CA GLY A 117 7.32 2.53 -2.90
C GLY A 117 5.98 1.78 -2.98
N ARG A 118 5.50 1.28 -1.86
CA ARG A 118 4.32 0.42 -1.75
C ARG A 118 3.00 1.19 -1.83
N LEU A 119 2.94 2.37 -1.23
CA LEU A 119 1.69 3.15 -1.14
C LEU A 119 1.41 4.01 -2.38
N ASN A 120 2.23 3.93 -3.44
CA ASN A 120 2.04 4.63 -4.73
C ASN A 120 1.50 6.07 -4.58
N ALA A 121 1.88 6.75 -3.49
CA ALA A 121 1.43 8.10 -3.24
C ALA A 121 2.37 9.05 -3.98
N PRO A 122 1.89 9.76 -5.02
CA PRO A 122 2.69 10.71 -5.76
C PRO A 122 2.83 12.02 -4.96
N ILE A 123 3.34 11.92 -3.72
CA ILE A 123 3.72 13.10 -2.96
C ILE A 123 5.18 13.35 -3.30
N ASP A 124 5.39 14.17 -4.31
CA ASP A 124 6.73 14.62 -4.67
C ASP A 124 7.33 15.45 -3.55
N GLY A 125 8.59 15.11 -3.23
CA GLY A 125 9.40 15.85 -2.30
C GLY A 125 9.38 15.33 -0.84
N LYS A 126 10.58 15.06 -0.33
CA LYS A 126 10.79 14.65 1.07
C LYS A 126 10.23 15.65 2.07
N GLU A 127 10.18 16.93 1.72
CA GLU A 127 9.64 18.02 2.54
C GLU A 127 8.13 17.93 2.79
N TYR A 128 7.40 17.10 2.06
CA TYR A 128 5.96 16.91 2.22
C TYR A 128 5.59 15.64 2.97
N ARG A 129 6.43 14.62 2.93
CA ARG A 129 6.14 13.28 3.44
C ARG A 129 7.11 12.78 4.52
N GLY A 130 8.23 13.46 4.72
CA GLY A 130 9.29 12.98 5.58
C GLY A 130 9.83 11.62 5.14
N TYR A 131 9.83 10.65 6.05
CA TYR A 131 10.20 9.25 5.76
C TYR A 131 9.11 8.49 4.99
N GLY A 132 7.84 8.92 5.08
CA GLY A 132 6.73 8.32 4.35
C GLY A 132 5.50 8.06 5.20
N PHE A 133 4.73 7.04 4.80
CA PHE A 133 3.52 6.58 5.47
C PHE A 133 3.81 5.39 6.37
N LEU A 134 3.08 5.31 7.47
CA LEU A 134 3.12 4.16 8.37
C LEU A 134 2.03 3.16 8.01
N ASP A 135 2.35 1.88 8.05
CA ASP A 135 1.41 0.78 8.02
C ASP A 135 1.28 0.20 9.44
N ALA A 136 0.05 0.15 9.94
CA ALA A 136 -0.20 -0.31 11.30
C ALA A 136 0.06 -1.82 11.47
N LEU A 137 -0.13 -2.60 10.41
CA LEU A 137 0.16 -4.04 10.41
C LEU A 137 1.68 -4.28 10.48
N ASP A 138 2.46 -3.59 9.63
CA ASP A 138 3.92 -3.66 9.67
C ASP A 138 4.47 -3.23 11.03
N ALA A 139 3.80 -2.27 11.65
CA ALA A 139 4.19 -1.76 12.97
C ALA A 139 4.12 -2.82 14.07
N VAL A 140 3.12 -3.70 14.05
CA VAL A 140 2.93 -4.75 15.07
C VAL A 140 3.55 -6.09 14.71
N SER A 141 3.77 -6.35 13.42
CA SER A 141 4.49 -7.55 12.96
C SER A 141 6.01 -7.44 13.19
N GLY A 142 6.46 -6.33 13.75
CA GLY A 142 7.89 -6.09 14.04
C GLY A 142 8.72 -5.81 12.80
N GLY A 143 8.08 -5.43 11.69
CA GLY A 143 8.77 -5.34 10.41
C GLY A 143 9.23 -6.70 9.89
N GLN A 144 8.58 -7.78 10.35
CA GLN A 144 8.93 -9.17 9.98
C GLN A 144 8.63 -9.52 8.53
N ASP A 145 8.22 -8.54 7.71
CA ASP A 145 8.16 -8.74 6.26
C ASP A 145 9.52 -8.57 5.57
N GLN A 146 10.54 -8.09 6.29
CA GLN A 146 11.95 -8.23 5.87
C GLN A 146 12.56 -9.37 6.66
N ALA A 147 12.71 -10.51 6.01
CA ALA A 147 13.45 -11.62 6.59
C ALA A 147 14.82 -11.13 7.06
N ASP A 148 15.21 -11.51 8.29
CA ASP A 148 16.52 -11.17 8.83
C ASP A 148 17.61 -11.64 7.87
N GLU A 149 18.70 -10.84 7.74
CA GLU A 149 19.88 -11.30 6.98
C GLU A 149 20.43 -12.56 7.64
N ALA A 150 20.65 -13.59 6.83
CA ALA A 150 21.18 -14.84 7.34
C ALA A 150 22.59 -14.63 7.90
N LYS A 151 22.89 -15.32 9.00
CA LYS A 151 24.27 -15.48 9.45
C LYS A 151 25.11 -16.07 8.31
N ALA A 152 26.42 -15.82 8.32
CA ALA A 152 27.35 -16.41 7.36
C ALA A 152 27.19 -17.95 7.34
N GLY A 153 27.21 -18.52 6.14
CA GLY A 153 26.96 -19.94 5.95
C GLY A 153 27.03 -20.35 4.48
N ALA A 154 26.58 -21.55 4.19
CA ALA A 154 26.60 -22.12 2.85
C ALA A 154 25.33 -22.91 2.54
N TRP A 155 24.94 -22.90 1.28
CA TRP A 155 23.89 -23.77 0.77
C TRP A 155 24.37 -25.22 0.71
N VAL A 156 23.53 -26.12 1.19
CA VAL A 156 23.75 -27.56 1.16
C VAL A 156 22.56 -28.20 0.44
N ASN A 157 22.86 -29.18 -0.43
CA ASN A 157 21.84 -30.01 -1.07
C ASN A 157 22.07 -31.47 -0.68
N ASP A 158 21.02 -32.12 -0.23
CA ASP A 158 21.05 -33.55 0.13
C ASP A 158 19.91 -34.32 -0.57
N ALA A 159 19.67 -35.54 -0.15
CA ALA A 159 18.63 -36.40 -0.75
C ALA A 159 17.19 -35.88 -0.54
N VAL A 160 16.97 -34.93 0.38
CA VAL A 160 15.65 -34.33 0.68
C VAL A 160 15.48 -33.00 -0.05
N GLY A 161 16.52 -32.17 -0.13
CA GLY A 161 16.43 -30.88 -0.78
C GLY A 161 17.53 -29.90 -0.38
N TRP A 162 17.29 -28.65 -0.70
CA TRP A 162 18.18 -27.56 -0.35
C TRP A 162 17.90 -27.04 1.04
N TRP A 163 18.98 -26.73 1.82
CA TRP A 163 18.94 -26.07 3.11
C TRP A 163 20.17 -25.17 3.27
N TYR A 164 20.13 -24.23 4.24
CA TYR A 164 21.24 -23.30 4.45
C TYR A 164 21.88 -23.58 5.81
N ARG A 165 23.15 -23.93 5.81
CA ARG A 165 23.93 -24.21 7.02
C ARG A 165 24.73 -23.00 7.41
N TYR A 166 24.51 -22.48 8.62
CA TYR A 166 25.34 -21.43 9.21
C TYR A 166 26.71 -21.96 9.58
N GLU A 167 27.71 -21.03 9.69
CA GLU A 167 29.07 -21.40 10.11
C GLU A 167 29.11 -22.00 11.53
N ASP A 168 28.19 -21.61 12.43
CA ASP A 168 28.04 -22.18 13.77
C ASP A 168 27.41 -23.59 13.79
N GLY A 169 27.09 -24.13 12.61
CA GLY A 169 26.51 -25.46 12.43
C GLY A 169 24.98 -25.48 12.56
N THR A 170 24.34 -24.39 12.95
CA THR A 170 22.87 -24.27 13.01
C THR A 170 22.27 -23.98 11.61
N TYR A 171 20.95 -23.94 11.49
CA TYR A 171 20.23 -23.69 10.25
C TYR A 171 18.87 -22.99 10.52
N PRO A 172 18.33 -22.24 9.56
CA PRO A 172 17.01 -21.63 9.70
C PRO A 172 15.91 -22.70 9.59
N ALA A 173 14.91 -22.66 10.48
CA ALA A 173 13.76 -23.56 10.44
C ALA A 173 12.49 -22.81 10.82
N SER A 174 11.37 -23.09 10.12
CA SER A 174 10.07 -22.42 10.28
C SER A 174 10.16 -20.90 10.15
N THR A 175 11.07 -20.39 9.33
CA THR A 175 11.36 -18.96 9.22
C THR A 175 11.72 -18.56 7.81
N SER A 176 11.63 -17.27 7.53
CA SER A 176 12.18 -16.65 6.31
C SER A 176 13.47 -15.89 6.66
N VAL A 177 14.48 -15.97 5.82
CA VAL A 177 15.75 -15.23 5.99
C VAL A 177 16.22 -14.67 4.64
N GLN A 178 16.94 -13.56 4.68
CA GLN A 178 17.62 -13.01 3.51
C GLN A 178 19.00 -13.67 3.35
N ILE A 179 19.27 -14.15 2.15
CA ILE A 179 20.57 -14.74 1.80
C ILE A 179 20.98 -14.14 0.47
N GLY A 180 22.06 -13.36 0.49
CA GLY A 180 22.58 -12.72 -0.72
C GLY A 180 21.58 -11.77 -1.39
N GLY A 181 20.78 -11.05 -0.61
CA GLY A 181 19.80 -10.06 -1.09
C GLY A 181 18.48 -10.66 -1.59
N ALA A 182 18.24 -11.95 -1.42
CA ALA A 182 16.97 -12.60 -1.72
C ALA A 182 16.38 -13.28 -0.49
N THR A 183 15.06 -13.24 -0.34
CA THR A 183 14.35 -13.89 0.76
C THR A 183 14.07 -15.35 0.43
N TYR A 184 14.38 -16.23 1.36
CA TYR A 184 14.12 -17.66 1.28
C TYR A 184 13.31 -18.12 2.49
N ARG A 185 12.35 -19.02 2.26
CA ARG A 185 11.56 -19.66 3.31
C ARG A 185 12.07 -21.06 3.59
N PHE A 186 12.14 -21.40 4.88
CA PHE A 186 12.53 -22.75 5.34
C PHE A 186 11.40 -23.41 6.12
N ASP A 187 11.19 -24.69 5.87
CA ASP A 187 10.20 -25.49 6.59
C ASP A 187 10.66 -25.82 8.04
N ALA A 188 9.84 -26.53 8.80
CA ALA A 188 10.16 -26.90 10.17
C ALA A 188 11.39 -27.81 10.30
N ARG A 189 11.81 -28.45 9.22
CA ARG A 189 13.00 -29.30 9.17
C ARG A 189 14.23 -28.55 8.64
N GLY A 190 14.06 -27.28 8.28
CA GLY A 190 15.12 -26.43 7.75
C GLY A 190 15.34 -26.55 6.24
N TYR A 191 14.44 -27.20 5.49
CA TYR A 191 14.55 -27.27 4.04
C TYR A 191 13.91 -26.08 3.36
N MET A 192 14.55 -25.60 2.31
CA MET A 192 14.09 -24.49 1.48
C MET A 192 12.76 -24.84 0.80
N VAL A 193 11.80 -23.93 0.92
CA VAL A 193 10.45 -24.09 0.36
C VAL A 193 10.39 -23.42 -1.02
N THR A 194 9.61 -24.01 -1.94
CA THR A 194 9.30 -23.45 -3.26
C THR A 194 7.79 -23.47 -3.50
N GLY A 195 7.31 -22.66 -4.47
CA GLY A 195 5.89 -22.55 -4.78
C GLY A 195 5.15 -21.61 -3.84
N TRP A 196 3.85 -21.77 -3.74
CA TRP A 196 3.00 -20.93 -2.91
C TRP A 196 3.12 -21.27 -1.43
N VAL A 197 3.33 -20.25 -0.61
CA VAL A 197 3.42 -20.34 0.85
C VAL A 197 2.44 -19.35 1.47
N ARG A 198 1.71 -19.79 2.49
CA ARG A 198 0.85 -18.89 3.26
C ARG A 198 1.48 -18.61 4.62
N GLU A 199 1.73 -17.34 4.92
CA GLU A 199 2.33 -16.88 6.15
C GLU A 199 1.58 -15.64 6.67
N ALA A 200 1.30 -15.58 7.96
CA ALA A 200 0.53 -14.48 8.59
C ALA A 200 -0.77 -14.10 7.85
N GLY A 201 -1.43 -15.08 7.21
CA GLY A 201 -2.67 -14.87 6.45
C GLY A 201 -2.47 -14.42 5.01
N GLN A 202 -1.27 -14.07 4.60
CA GLN A 202 -0.91 -13.63 3.24
C GLN A 202 -0.29 -14.77 2.43
N TRP A 203 -0.36 -14.68 1.09
CA TRP A 203 0.28 -15.61 0.18
C TRP A 203 1.56 -15.02 -0.40
N PHE A 204 2.60 -15.84 -0.46
CA PHE A 204 3.89 -15.56 -1.09
C PHE A 204 4.22 -16.64 -2.09
N PHE A 205 5.01 -16.30 -3.11
CA PHE A 205 5.46 -17.28 -4.08
C PHE A 205 6.98 -17.37 -4.09
N HIS A 206 7.50 -18.57 -3.83
CA HIS A 206 8.93 -18.88 -3.93
C HIS A 206 9.23 -19.59 -5.24
N GLN A 207 10.17 -19.06 -5.99
CA GLN A 207 10.59 -19.59 -7.28
C GLN A 207 11.24 -20.98 -7.13
N ALA A 208 11.50 -21.68 -8.23
CA ALA A 208 12.24 -22.96 -8.20
C ALA A 208 13.63 -22.82 -7.56
N SER A 209 14.23 -21.62 -7.61
CA SER A 209 15.47 -21.29 -6.90
C SER A 209 15.28 -21.14 -5.38
N GLY A 210 14.06 -21.15 -4.88
CA GLY A 210 13.71 -20.81 -3.49
C GLY A 210 13.54 -19.33 -3.22
N ALA A 211 14.08 -18.46 -4.07
CA ALA A 211 13.98 -17.02 -3.88
C ALA A 211 12.52 -16.55 -3.96
N GLN A 212 12.10 -15.73 -3.01
CA GLN A 212 10.79 -15.11 -3.01
C GLN A 212 10.61 -14.25 -4.26
N ALA A 213 9.47 -14.38 -4.91
CA ALA A 213 9.13 -13.60 -6.08
C ALA A 213 8.54 -12.24 -5.70
N SER A 214 8.75 -11.24 -6.56
CA SER A 214 8.09 -9.94 -6.50
C SER A 214 7.69 -9.48 -7.90
N GLY A 215 6.78 -8.50 -7.97
CA GLY A 215 6.25 -8.00 -9.24
C GLY A 215 5.32 -9.00 -9.93
N TRP A 216 5.13 -8.80 -11.23
CA TRP A 216 4.31 -9.71 -12.03
C TRP A 216 4.94 -11.09 -12.14
N ARG A 217 4.12 -12.12 -11.90
CA ARG A 217 4.55 -13.51 -12.00
C ARG A 217 3.44 -14.36 -12.64
N GLN A 218 3.81 -15.14 -13.66
CA GLN A 218 2.91 -16.14 -14.22
C GLN A 218 3.18 -17.50 -13.57
N VAL A 219 2.14 -18.10 -12.99
CA VAL A 219 2.18 -19.42 -12.37
C VAL A 219 1.07 -20.26 -12.99
N GLU A 220 1.43 -21.37 -13.60
CA GLU A 220 0.47 -22.29 -14.28
C GLU A 220 -0.48 -21.57 -15.24
N GLY A 221 0.06 -20.62 -16.03
CA GLY A 221 -0.71 -19.85 -17.01
C GLY A 221 -1.49 -18.65 -16.44
N THR A 222 -1.60 -18.52 -15.12
CA THR A 222 -2.31 -17.42 -14.46
C THR A 222 -1.33 -16.34 -14.00
N TRP A 223 -1.66 -15.07 -14.25
CA TRP A 223 -0.87 -13.94 -13.78
C TRP A 223 -1.27 -13.51 -12.38
N TYR A 224 -0.27 -13.27 -11.55
CA TYR A 224 -0.35 -12.74 -10.20
C TYR A 224 0.56 -11.53 -10.06
N TYR A 225 0.24 -10.64 -9.14
CA TYR A 225 1.11 -9.56 -8.76
C TYR A 225 1.55 -9.73 -7.31
N LEU A 226 2.85 -9.87 -7.12
CA LEU A 226 3.49 -9.95 -5.80
C LEU A 226 4.02 -8.56 -5.47
N ASP A 227 3.61 -8.00 -4.35
CA ASP A 227 4.02 -6.66 -3.94
C ASP A 227 5.56 -6.54 -3.93
N PRO A 228 6.14 -5.56 -4.62
CA PRO A 228 7.59 -5.48 -4.75
C PRO A 228 8.34 -5.25 -3.43
N ALA A 229 7.69 -4.69 -2.42
CA ALA A 229 8.31 -4.41 -1.13
C ALA A 229 8.24 -5.61 -0.19
N THR A 230 7.11 -6.32 -0.18
CA THR A 230 6.84 -7.41 0.76
C THR A 230 6.88 -8.80 0.14
N GLY A 231 6.68 -8.90 -1.17
CA GLY A 231 6.46 -10.15 -1.89
C GLY A 231 5.06 -10.75 -1.68
N ALA A 232 4.20 -10.12 -0.89
CA ALA A 232 2.85 -10.60 -0.65
C ALA A 232 2.00 -10.55 -1.92
N MET A 233 1.17 -11.58 -2.14
CA MET A 233 0.24 -11.64 -3.27
C MET A 233 -0.83 -10.56 -3.12
N ALA A 234 -0.94 -9.69 -4.10
CA ALA A 234 -1.95 -8.64 -4.15
C ALA A 234 -3.33 -9.19 -4.53
N THR A 235 -4.36 -8.53 -4.03
CA THR A 235 -5.77 -8.72 -4.41
C THR A 235 -6.45 -7.37 -4.58
N GLY A 236 -7.53 -7.31 -5.34
CA GLY A 236 -8.20 -6.05 -5.65
C GLY A 236 -7.44 -5.20 -6.66
N TRP A 237 -7.60 -3.90 -6.59
CA TRP A 237 -6.98 -2.97 -7.52
C TRP A 237 -5.51 -2.71 -7.19
N VAL A 238 -4.65 -2.81 -8.22
CA VAL A 238 -3.24 -2.44 -8.14
C VAL A 238 -2.86 -1.51 -9.29
N PHE A 239 -2.02 -0.53 -8.99
CA PHE A 239 -1.52 0.42 -9.99
C PHE A 239 -0.05 0.15 -10.27
N VAL A 240 0.25 -0.24 -11.50
CA VAL A 240 1.61 -0.64 -11.90
C VAL A 240 1.99 0.07 -13.20
N ASN A 241 3.08 0.81 -13.18
CA ASN A 241 3.62 1.50 -14.35
C ASN A 241 2.57 2.33 -15.13
N GLY A 242 1.74 3.10 -14.41
CA GLY A 242 0.75 3.97 -15.02
C GLY A 242 -0.57 3.28 -15.42
N THR A 243 -0.75 1.99 -15.13
CA THR A 243 -1.93 1.21 -15.51
C THR A 243 -2.56 0.54 -14.29
N TRP A 244 -3.88 0.59 -14.19
CA TRP A 244 -4.64 -0.14 -13.19
C TRP A 244 -4.92 -1.57 -13.64
N TYR A 245 -4.78 -2.50 -12.70
CA TYR A 245 -5.12 -3.93 -12.85
C TYR A 245 -6.02 -4.35 -11.71
N TYR A 246 -6.81 -5.38 -11.94
CA TYR A 246 -7.64 -5.98 -10.89
C TYR A 246 -7.26 -7.43 -10.66
N LEU A 247 -6.90 -7.76 -9.42
CA LEU A 247 -6.60 -9.12 -8.98
C LEU A 247 -7.83 -9.65 -8.23
N SER A 248 -8.30 -10.82 -8.59
CA SER A 248 -9.41 -11.47 -7.90
C SER A 248 -9.07 -11.78 -6.43
N ALA A 249 -10.03 -12.24 -5.65
CA ALA A 249 -9.78 -12.70 -4.28
C ALA A 249 -8.77 -13.87 -4.20
N SER A 250 -8.58 -14.61 -5.29
CA SER A 250 -7.54 -15.64 -5.39
C SER A 250 -6.18 -15.11 -5.82
N GLY A 251 -6.04 -13.80 -6.04
CA GLY A 251 -4.85 -13.14 -6.57
C GLY A 251 -4.71 -13.21 -8.09
N ALA A 252 -5.56 -13.94 -8.79
CA ALA A 252 -5.50 -14.07 -10.25
C ALA A 252 -5.85 -12.73 -10.94
N MET A 253 -5.01 -12.30 -11.89
CA MET A 253 -5.28 -11.12 -12.72
C MET A 253 -6.56 -11.31 -13.53
N ALA A 254 -7.48 -10.36 -13.40
CA ALA A 254 -8.73 -10.36 -14.13
C ALA A 254 -8.57 -9.78 -15.55
N THR A 255 -9.40 -10.26 -16.47
CA THR A 255 -9.59 -9.70 -17.81
C THR A 255 -11.09 -9.66 -18.11
N GLY A 256 -11.51 -8.81 -19.06
CA GLY A 256 -12.92 -8.63 -19.37
C GLY A 256 -13.65 -7.81 -18.29
N TRP A 257 -14.95 -7.99 -18.20
CA TRP A 257 -15.81 -7.24 -17.30
C TRP A 257 -15.65 -7.67 -15.84
N VAL A 258 -15.40 -6.71 -14.96
CA VAL A 258 -15.30 -6.89 -13.52
C VAL A 258 -16.25 -5.93 -12.83
N ARG A 259 -16.97 -6.42 -11.83
CA ARG A 259 -17.79 -5.59 -10.96
C ARG A 259 -17.08 -5.39 -9.63
N ASP A 260 -16.89 -4.12 -9.25
CA ASP A 260 -16.39 -3.75 -7.93
C ASP A 260 -17.36 -2.74 -7.30
N GLY A 261 -17.91 -3.12 -6.15
CA GLY A 261 -19.00 -2.38 -5.54
C GLY A 261 -20.24 -2.27 -6.45
N SER A 262 -20.65 -1.05 -6.76
CA SER A 262 -21.78 -0.75 -7.66
C SER A 262 -21.36 -0.52 -9.12
N ALA A 263 -20.07 -0.39 -9.41
CA ALA A 263 -19.54 -0.04 -10.72
C ALA A 263 -19.02 -1.26 -11.49
N TRP A 264 -19.12 -1.20 -12.82
CA TRP A 264 -18.51 -2.14 -13.74
C TRP A 264 -17.26 -1.51 -14.36
N TYR A 265 -16.25 -2.32 -14.56
CA TYR A 265 -14.97 -1.99 -15.19
C TYR A 265 -14.63 -3.01 -16.24
N TYR A 266 -13.85 -2.62 -17.23
CA TYR A 266 -13.35 -3.54 -18.24
C TYR A 266 -11.83 -3.61 -18.20
N LEU A 267 -11.31 -4.82 -18.04
CA LEU A 267 -9.89 -5.12 -18.11
C LEU A 267 -9.57 -5.68 -19.48
N THR A 268 -8.61 -5.10 -20.17
CA THR A 268 -8.16 -5.55 -21.50
C THR A 268 -7.63 -7.00 -21.42
N PRO A 269 -7.42 -7.68 -22.54
CA PRO A 269 -6.77 -9.00 -22.53
C PRO A 269 -5.38 -9.01 -21.88
N SER A 270 -4.69 -7.86 -21.82
CA SER A 270 -3.44 -7.70 -21.09
C SER A 270 -3.63 -7.39 -19.60
N GLY A 271 -4.85 -7.35 -19.10
CA GLY A 271 -5.22 -7.08 -17.71
C GLY A 271 -5.34 -5.60 -17.35
N GLY A 272 -4.93 -4.69 -18.22
CA GLY A 272 -5.02 -3.26 -17.95
C GLY A 272 -6.45 -2.72 -17.97
N MET A 273 -6.81 -1.85 -17.03
CA MET A 273 -8.11 -1.19 -16.99
C MET A 273 -8.31 -0.29 -18.21
N ALA A 274 -9.42 -0.49 -18.92
CA ALA A 274 -9.80 0.34 -20.06
C ALA A 274 -10.44 1.66 -19.59
N ILE A 275 -10.22 2.72 -20.37
CA ILE A 275 -10.87 4.03 -20.26
C ILE A 275 -11.30 4.49 -21.64
N GLY A 276 -12.33 5.32 -21.74
CA GLY A 276 -12.84 5.82 -23.01
C GLY A 276 -13.81 4.82 -23.68
N TRP A 277 -13.88 4.91 -25.00
CA TRP A 277 -14.78 4.07 -25.78
C TRP A 277 -14.31 2.63 -25.89
N LEU A 278 -15.23 1.72 -25.63
CA LEU A 278 -15.03 0.26 -25.76
C LEU A 278 -16.08 -0.30 -26.71
N HIS A 279 -15.64 -0.98 -27.76
CA HIS A 279 -16.50 -1.80 -28.62
C HIS A 279 -16.31 -3.27 -28.28
N GLU A 280 -17.36 -3.92 -27.79
CA GLU A 280 -17.32 -5.34 -27.43
C GLU A 280 -18.58 -6.05 -27.93
N GLY A 281 -18.38 -7.09 -28.72
CA GLY A 281 -19.45 -7.71 -29.52
C GLY A 281 -20.09 -6.67 -30.46
N ASP A 282 -21.40 -6.59 -30.44
CA ASP A 282 -22.17 -5.63 -31.27
C ASP A 282 -22.52 -4.34 -30.51
N SER A 283 -21.83 -4.05 -29.39
CA SER A 283 -22.21 -2.96 -28.51
C SER A 283 -21.06 -2.01 -28.20
N TRP A 284 -21.40 -0.73 -28.11
CA TRP A 284 -20.50 0.30 -27.62
C TRP A 284 -20.76 0.61 -26.16
N TYR A 285 -19.68 0.80 -25.41
CA TYR A 285 -19.64 1.20 -24.02
C TYR A 285 -18.71 2.40 -23.86
N TYR A 286 -18.88 3.14 -22.79
CA TYR A 286 -17.96 4.20 -22.42
C TYR A 286 -17.48 4.00 -20.99
N LEU A 287 -16.18 3.91 -20.80
CA LEU A 287 -15.52 3.83 -19.51
C LEU A 287 -15.01 5.23 -19.16
N GLY A 288 -15.52 5.81 -18.09
CA GLY A 288 -15.10 7.13 -17.63
C GLY A 288 -13.61 7.19 -17.31
N SER A 289 -13.12 8.37 -16.95
CA SER A 289 -11.71 8.56 -16.55
C SER A 289 -11.30 7.75 -15.31
N SER A 290 -12.28 7.35 -14.48
CA SER A 290 -12.09 6.42 -13.35
C SER A 290 -12.10 4.94 -13.77
N GLY A 291 -12.32 4.62 -15.04
CA GLY A 291 -12.57 3.28 -15.55
C GLY A 291 -13.99 2.77 -15.35
N ALA A 292 -14.83 3.45 -14.58
CA ALA A 292 -16.20 3.03 -14.34
C ALA A 292 -17.06 3.14 -15.62
N MET A 293 -17.85 2.09 -15.88
CA MET A 293 -18.78 2.02 -17.02
C MET A 293 -19.87 3.07 -16.87
N ALA A 294 -20.07 3.86 -17.92
CA ALA A 294 -21.12 4.88 -18.01
C ALA A 294 -22.50 4.24 -18.13
N THR A 295 -23.48 4.84 -17.44
CA THR A 295 -24.91 4.54 -17.56
C THR A 295 -25.70 5.84 -17.61
N GLY A 296 -26.94 5.81 -18.13
CA GLY A 296 -27.74 7.02 -18.29
C GLY A 296 -27.20 7.97 -19.36
N THR A 297 -27.50 9.24 -19.23
CA THR A 297 -27.06 10.27 -20.17
C THR A 297 -25.72 10.87 -19.76
N GLN A 298 -24.73 10.85 -20.67
CA GLN A 298 -23.37 11.34 -20.45
C GLN A 298 -22.96 12.31 -21.56
N GLN A 299 -22.15 13.28 -21.21
CA GLN A 299 -21.46 14.14 -22.20
C GLN A 299 -20.03 13.63 -22.41
N VAL A 300 -19.70 13.32 -23.65
CA VAL A 300 -18.37 12.87 -24.05
C VAL A 300 -17.91 13.76 -25.21
N ASP A 301 -16.82 14.48 -25.02
CA ASP A 301 -16.24 15.38 -26.01
C ASP A 301 -17.25 16.36 -26.63
N GLY A 302 -18.14 16.91 -25.80
CA GLY A 302 -19.17 17.87 -26.21
C GLY A 302 -20.43 17.25 -26.85
N THR A 303 -20.46 15.95 -27.04
CA THR A 303 -21.61 15.21 -27.58
C THR A 303 -22.34 14.45 -26.47
N THR A 304 -23.66 14.48 -26.51
CA THR A 304 -24.50 13.78 -25.55
C THR A 304 -24.80 12.36 -26.04
N TYR A 305 -24.50 11.38 -25.21
CA TYR A 305 -24.80 9.96 -25.43
C TYR A 305 -25.69 9.43 -24.35
N THR A 306 -26.49 8.42 -24.67
CA THR A 306 -27.35 7.72 -23.71
C THR A 306 -26.95 6.26 -23.63
N PHE A 307 -26.73 5.78 -22.40
CA PHE A 307 -26.37 4.38 -22.12
C PHE A 307 -27.48 3.70 -21.32
N GLY A 308 -27.72 2.44 -21.57
CA GLY A 308 -28.65 1.63 -20.79
C GLY A 308 -28.13 1.35 -19.37
N PRO A 309 -28.96 0.74 -18.50
CA PRO A 309 -28.48 0.27 -17.19
C PRO A 309 -27.39 -0.80 -17.29
N ASP A 310 -27.33 -1.49 -18.44
CA ASP A 310 -26.32 -2.47 -18.83
C ASP A 310 -25.07 -1.84 -19.47
N GLY A 311 -24.99 -0.51 -19.54
CA GLY A 311 -23.90 0.25 -20.10
C GLY A 311 -23.87 0.34 -21.64
N ARG A 312 -24.77 -0.32 -22.34
CA ARG A 312 -24.81 -0.28 -23.82
C ARG A 312 -25.28 1.08 -24.30
N MET A 313 -24.57 1.64 -25.28
CA MET A 313 -24.98 2.85 -25.98
C MET A 313 -26.29 2.59 -26.75
N ARG A 314 -27.21 3.53 -26.65
CA ARG A 314 -28.54 3.49 -27.29
C ARG A 314 -28.64 4.47 -28.46
#